data_47a91a7de2e92b3dfe781d557091c6f0
#
_entry.id   47a91a7de2e92b3dfe781d557091c6f0
#
_cell.length_a   1.000
_cell.length_b   1.000
_cell.length_c   1.000
_cell.angle_alpha   90.00
_cell.angle_beta   90.00
_cell.angle_gamma   90.00
#
_symmetry.space_group_name_H-M   'P 1'
#
loop_
_entity.id
_entity.type
_entity.pdbx_description
1 polymer ?
#
loop_
_entity_poly.entity_id
_entity_poly.type
_entity_poly.pdbx_seq_one_letter_code
_entity_poly.pdbx_strand_id
1 'polypeptide(L)'
;MAILNNFRRALLALLFALLPLAAAQAAGDFIVLCYHEVESEKSGSLTRTAVRAGDLAAQFAWLQASGYHPVSLQQILDSRQGGPALPDKALLLTFDDGKKDVFTRVFPLLKLFRFPVVVALTGHWLNVPDGGMVDYDGVPIPRSEFVSWADVREMQRSGLVEIASHSYDLHRGVLANPQGNTQPAATTRVYADSVYETDEVYLARLRTDLRRNNELIKQHTGVPPRAIVWPYGRSNRAAQDLAVELGMPVGMTLEDGVNTANTALPQLKRYLIEESPSLQSFAEAVRHLWSPDPARSVRIVPAQWPLVEEGLSRTLDELQKLSPNVAFVDPRVTRNGQKAVLFPTTRLPVAADELNHIAWQIERRAGSPVFIDLPVDWLGDHGLLADLARHVNFAGVRIPRAPGDEHALRALNVMERWRWPLRVAYAPKEAVAADAWRRLRPGDLLVLPATAANLALVPAGEAGRVLFEFDPGTQPPAEIARAMRRLEADGFRQFGLAGFPDAGFDPVWSNLSLRSQPLLP
;
A
#
# COMPACT_ATOMS: atom_id res chain seq x y z
N MET A 1 -44.01 -30.36 -46.88
CA MET A 1 -42.92 -30.90 -45.99
C MET A 1 -41.73 -29.95 -45.86
N ALA A 2 -41.29 -29.21 -46.86
CA ALA A 2 -40.13 -28.31 -46.80
C ALA A 2 -40.33 -27.08 -45.90
N ILE A 3 -41.53 -26.52 -45.80
CA ILE A 3 -41.82 -25.34 -45.00
C ILE A 3 -41.79 -25.64 -43.49
N LEU A 4 -42.21 -26.79 -43.05
CA LEU A 4 -42.17 -27.23 -41.64
C LEU A 4 -40.74 -27.48 -41.12
N ASN A 5 -39.82 -27.95 -42.01
CA ASN A 5 -38.43 -28.17 -41.66
C ASN A 5 -37.63 -26.85 -41.50
N ASN A 6 -37.96 -25.84 -42.27
CA ASN A 6 -37.33 -24.52 -42.15
C ASN A 6 -37.80 -23.79 -40.89
N PHE A 7 -39.06 -23.94 -40.48
CA PHE A 7 -39.55 -23.36 -39.20
C PHE A 7 -38.94 -24.04 -37.98
N ARG A 8 -38.74 -25.37 -38.01
CA ARG A 8 -38.03 -26.10 -36.93
C ARG A 8 -36.55 -25.69 -36.83
N ARG A 9 -35.86 -25.46 -37.95
CA ARG A 9 -34.47 -24.98 -37.97
C ARG A 9 -34.35 -23.56 -37.50
N ALA A 10 -35.28 -22.67 -37.82
CA ALA A 10 -35.33 -21.30 -37.34
C ALA A 10 -35.65 -21.23 -35.84
N LEU A 11 -36.55 -22.08 -35.33
CA LEU A 11 -36.88 -22.17 -33.90
C LEU A 11 -35.72 -22.71 -33.05
N LEU A 12 -34.99 -23.73 -33.58
CA LEU A 12 -33.77 -24.25 -32.93
C LEU A 12 -32.62 -23.22 -32.95
N ALA A 13 -32.46 -22.44 -34.00
CA ALA A 13 -31.48 -21.37 -34.06
C ALA A 13 -31.83 -20.22 -33.11
N LEU A 14 -33.13 -19.88 -32.91
CA LEU A 14 -33.57 -18.90 -31.95
C LEU A 14 -33.43 -19.40 -30.49
N LEU A 15 -33.61 -20.69 -30.23
CA LEU A 15 -33.39 -21.29 -28.90
C LEU A 15 -31.90 -21.35 -28.52
N PHE A 16 -31.01 -21.52 -29.51
CA PHE A 16 -29.56 -21.39 -29.25
C PHE A 16 -29.08 -19.97 -29.09
N ALA A 17 -29.78 -18.96 -29.63
CA ALA A 17 -29.48 -17.56 -29.46
C ALA A 17 -29.98 -16.99 -28.11
N LEU A 18 -30.81 -17.76 -27.38
CA LEU A 18 -31.32 -17.42 -26.04
C LEU A 18 -30.65 -18.20 -24.90
N LEU A 19 -29.59 -18.95 -25.18
CA LEU A 19 -28.67 -19.32 -24.12
C LEU A 19 -28.11 -17.98 -23.56
N PRO A 20 -28.38 -17.63 -22.31
CA PRO A 20 -27.67 -16.51 -21.74
C PRO A 20 -26.18 -16.85 -21.92
N LEU A 21 -25.45 -16.00 -22.65
CA LEU A 21 -24.02 -15.87 -22.33
C LEU A 21 -24.02 -15.63 -20.83
N ALA A 22 -23.75 -16.66 -20.06
CA ALA A 22 -23.28 -16.45 -18.71
C ALA A 22 -22.03 -15.59 -18.92
N ALA A 23 -22.19 -14.28 -18.84
CA ALA A 23 -21.08 -13.37 -18.72
C ALA A 23 -20.27 -14.02 -17.61
N ALA A 24 -19.03 -14.39 -17.90
CA ALA A 24 -18.10 -14.84 -16.88
C ALA A 24 -18.15 -13.74 -15.84
N GLN A 25 -18.83 -14.01 -14.72
CA GLN A 25 -19.05 -13.03 -13.68
C GLN A 25 -17.66 -12.74 -13.19
N ALA A 26 -17.17 -11.53 -13.43
CA ALA A 26 -15.86 -11.12 -12.96
C ALA A 26 -15.80 -11.45 -11.48
N ALA A 27 -14.67 -11.99 -11.03
CA ALA A 27 -14.47 -12.25 -9.61
C ALA A 27 -14.88 -11.00 -8.85
N GLY A 28 -15.81 -11.11 -7.90
CA GLY A 28 -16.36 -9.96 -7.18
C GLY A 28 -15.24 -9.21 -6.46
N ASP A 29 -15.38 -7.91 -6.39
CA ASP A 29 -14.48 -7.06 -5.62
C ASP A 29 -14.69 -7.30 -4.12
N PHE A 30 -13.62 -7.16 -3.33
CA PHE A 30 -13.69 -7.33 -1.88
C PHE A 30 -12.73 -6.38 -1.17
N ILE A 31 -13.01 -6.11 0.10
CA ILE A 31 -12.11 -5.40 0.99
C ILE A 31 -11.51 -6.35 2.03
N VAL A 32 -10.40 -5.97 2.63
CA VAL A 32 -9.80 -6.70 3.75
C VAL A 32 -9.62 -5.74 4.91
N LEU A 33 -10.15 -6.10 6.08
CA LEU A 33 -9.96 -5.34 7.31
C LEU A 33 -8.90 -6.05 8.17
N CYS A 34 -7.98 -5.26 8.71
CA CYS A 34 -6.88 -5.71 9.54
C CYS A 34 -7.06 -5.21 10.97
N TYR A 35 -7.01 -6.12 11.91
CA TYR A 35 -7.02 -5.87 13.36
C TYR A 35 -5.75 -6.44 13.99
N HIS A 36 -5.39 -5.92 15.16
CA HIS A 36 -4.30 -6.44 15.98
C HIS A 36 -4.83 -6.80 17.37
N GLU A 37 -4.60 -5.96 18.37
CA GLU A 37 -5.05 -6.20 19.73
C GLU A 37 -6.54 -5.89 19.93
N VAL A 38 -7.20 -6.70 20.74
CA VAL A 38 -8.57 -6.46 21.18
C VAL A 38 -8.62 -6.37 22.70
N GLU A 39 -8.69 -5.15 23.20
CA GLU A 39 -8.64 -4.85 24.61
C GLU A 39 -9.99 -4.95 25.31
N SER A 40 -9.96 -5.13 26.63
CA SER A 40 -11.17 -5.10 27.44
C SER A 40 -11.72 -3.68 27.57
N GLU A 41 -13.01 -3.54 27.88
CA GLU A 41 -13.65 -2.24 28.17
C GLU A 41 -12.99 -1.49 29.33
N LYS A 42 -12.29 -2.20 30.22
CA LYS A 42 -11.65 -1.65 31.42
C LYS A 42 -10.21 -1.21 31.19
N SER A 43 -9.65 -1.44 30.01
CA SER A 43 -8.28 -1.01 29.69
C SER A 43 -8.18 0.51 29.73
N GLY A 44 -7.26 1.05 30.53
CA GLY A 44 -7.15 2.48 30.77
C GLY A 44 -6.66 3.24 29.54
N SER A 45 -5.56 2.79 28.91
CA SER A 45 -5.05 3.35 27.66
C SER A 45 -4.97 2.26 26.60
N LEU A 46 -5.27 2.60 25.36
CA LEU A 46 -5.14 1.71 24.21
C LEU A 46 -3.81 1.98 23.49
N THR A 47 -3.19 0.92 22.97
CA THR A 47 -2.18 1.08 21.94
C THR A 47 -2.84 1.58 20.65
N ARG A 48 -2.07 2.16 19.76
CA ARG A 48 -2.61 2.70 18.50
C ARG A 48 -3.36 1.65 17.68
N THR A 49 -2.91 0.42 17.68
CA THR A 49 -3.49 -0.69 16.91
C THR A 49 -4.58 -1.46 17.64
N ALA A 50 -4.91 -1.08 18.89
CA ALA A 50 -5.92 -1.76 19.69
C ALA A 50 -7.34 -1.25 19.43
N VAL A 51 -8.31 -2.18 19.50
CA VAL A 51 -9.74 -1.88 19.53
C VAL A 51 -10.38 -2.45 20.81
N ARG A 52 -11.43 -1.83 21.32
CA ARG A 52 -12.19 -2.39 22.44
C ARG A 52 -13.08 -3.55 21.98
N ALA A 53 -13.25 -4.54 22.81
CA ALA A 53 -14.05 -5.71 22.50
C ALA A 53 -15.52 -5.36 22.16
N GLY A 54 -16.11 -4.38 22.84
CA GLY A 54 -17.45 -3.88 22.56
C GLY A 54 -17.53 -3.15 21.21
N ASP A 55 -16.52 -2.35 20.87
CA ASP A 55 -16.43 -1.69 19.58
C ASP A 55 -16.30 -2.72 18.45
N LEU A 56 -15.46 -3.75 18.62
CA LEU A 56 -15.36 -4.85 17.65
C LEU A 56 -16.70 -5.57 17.45
N ALA A 57 -17.42 -5.87 18.54
CA ALA A 57 -18.74 -6.50 18.46
C ALA A 57 -19.74 -5.61 17.73
N ALA A 58 -19.73 -4.29 17.99
CA ALA A 58 -20.58 -3.32 17.30
C ALA A 58 -20.21 -3.20 15.81
N GLN A 59 -18.92 -3.22 15.48
CA GLN A 59 -18.43 -3.22 14.09
C GLN A 59 -18.90 -4.49 13.34
N PHE A 60 -18.81 -5.68 13.96
CA PHE A 60 -19.29 -6.92 13.35
C PHE A 60 -20.81 -6.88 13.13
N ALA A 61 -21.58 -6.41 14.10
CA ALA A 61 -23.03 -6.26 13.98
C ALA A 61 -23.39 -5.26 12.86
N TRP A 62 -22.66 -4.15 12.76
CA TRP A 62 -22.87 -3.16 11.71
C TRP A 62 -22.53 -3.72 10.31
N LEU A 63 -21.42 -4.45 10.17
CA LEU A 63 -21.04 -5.09 8.91
C LEU A 63 -22.16 -6.03 8.43
N GLN A 64 -22.66 -6.88 9.32
CA GLN A 64 -23.77 -7.79 9.01
C GLN A 64 -25.06 -7.04 8.63
N ALA A 65 -25.45 -6.03 9.42
CA ALA A 65 -26.65 -5.23 9.18
C ALA A 65 -26.56 -4.39 7.89
N SER A 66 -25.33 -4.00 7.49
CA SER A 66 -25.07 -3.23 6.28
C SER A 66 -24.89 -4.08 5.02
N GLY A 67 -25.11 -5.40 5.14
CA GLY A 67 -25.04 -6.33 4.02
C GLY A 67 -23.62 -6.65 3.55
N TYR A 68 -22.61 -6.51 4.41
CA TYR A 68 -21.29 -7.05 4.17
C TYR A 68 -21.26 -8.55 4.41
N HIS A 69 -20.55 -9.27 3.57
CA HIS A 69 -20.44 -10.72 3.62
C HIS A 69 -19.00 -11.14 3.92
N PRO A 70 -18.67 -11.49 5.18
CA PRO A 70 -17.37 -12.06 5.50
C PRO A 70 -17.13 -13.36 4.73
N VAL A 71 -16.01 -13.44 4.03
CA VAL A 71 -15.61 -14.59 3.22
C VAL A 71 -14.30 -15.17 3.71
N SER A 72 -14.09 -16.47 3.51
CA SER A 72 -12.83 -17.14 3.81
C SER A 72 -11.80 -16.89 2.72
N LEU A 73 -10.52 -17.09 3.04
CA LEU A 73 -9.46 -17.07 2.05
C LEU A 73 -9.69 -18.13 0.94
N GLN A 74 -10.27 -19.29 1.31
CA GLN A 74 -10.60 -20.33 0.32
C GLN A 74 -11.61 -19.84 -0.71
N GLN A 75 -12.67 -19.15 -0.29
CA GLN A 75 -13.68 -18.59 -1.22
C GLN A 75 -13.06 -17.58 -2.19
N ILE A 76 -12.11 -16.75 -1.71
CA ILE A 76 -11.36 -15.83 -2.57
C ILE A 76 -10.52 -16.60 -3.59
N LEU A 77 -9.80 -17.63 -3.16
CA LEU A 77 -8.98 -18.46 -4.06
C LEU A 77 -9.82 -19.19 -5.09
N ASP A 78 -10.95 -19.78 -4.67
CA ASP A 78 -11.88 -20.49 -5.57
C ASP A 78 -12.43 -19.53 -6.63
N SER A 79 -12.88 -18.33 -6.23
CA SER A 79 -13.38 -17.32 -7.15
C SER A 79 -12.31 -16.89 -8.17
N ARG A 80 -11.05 -16.76 -7.74
CA ARG A 80 -9.91 -16.43 -8.62
C ARG A 80 -9.56 -17.54 -9.61
N GLN A 81 -9.94 -18.78 -9.32
CA GLN A 81 -9.71 -19.96 -10.17
C GLN A 81 -10.92 -20.29 -11.07
N GLY A 82 -11.90 -19.39 -11.15
CA GLY A 82 -13.11 -19.59 -11.97
C GLY A 82 -14.24 -20.34 -11.26
N GLY A 83 -14.13 -20.52 -9.94
CA GLY A 83 -15.21 -21.04 -9.10
C GLY A 83 -16.30 -19.99 -8.84
N PRO A 84 -17.17 -20.21 -7.82
CA PRO A 84 -18.27 -19.29 -7.51
C PRO A 84 -17.78 -17.86 -7.31
N ALA A 85 -18.52 -16.89 -7.87
CA ALA A 85 -18.25 -15.47 -7.64
C ALA A 85 -18.40 -15.12 -6.15
N LEU A 86 -17.60 -14.16 -5.67
CA LEU A 86 -17.79 -13.62 -4.34
C LEU A 86 -19.12 -12.86 -4.26
N PRO A 87 -19.78 -12.84 -3.08
CA PRO A 87 -20.98 -12.04 -2.89
C PRO A 87 -20.68 -10.54 -3.00
N ASP A 88 -21.71 -9.74 -3.23
CA ASP A 88 -21.60 -8.28 -3.14
C ASP A 88 -21.10 -7.87 -1.75
N LYS A 89 -20.32 -6.79 -1.69
CA LYS A 89 -19.70 -6.34 -0.43
C LYS A 89 -18.94 -7.45 0.32
N ALA A 90 -18.28 -8.34 -0.41
CA ALA A 90 -17.42 -9.35 0.20
C ALA A 90 -16.31 -8.67 1.03
N LEU A 91 -15.99 -9.24 2.17
CA LEU A 91 -14.89 -8.79 2.99
C LEU A 91 -14.14 -9.97 3.63
N LEU A 92 -12.83 -9.85 3.76
CA LEU A 92 -12.00 -10.74 4.55
C LEU A 92 -11.59 -10.02 5.84
N LEU A 93 -11.63 -10.73 6.96
CA LEU A 93 -11.14 -10.25 8.25
C LEU A 93 -9.77 -10.87 8.53
N THR A 94 -8.83 -10.06 9.02
CA THR A 94 -7.50 -10.53 9.45
C THR A 94 -7.16 -10.01 10.83
N PHE A 95 -6.47 -10.85 11.62
CA PHE A 95 -5.90 -10.51 12.92
C PHE A 95 -4.43 -10.86 12.91
N ASP A 96 -3.58 -9.87 13.18
CA ASP A 96 -2.14 -10.01 13.10
C ASP A 96 -1.53 -10.35 14.48
N ASP A 97 -0.24 -10.70 14.51
CA ASP A 97 0.63 -10.89 15.67
C ASP A 97 0.40 -12.14 16.53
N GLY A 98 -0.82 -12.66 16.57
CA GLY A 98 -1.13 -13.81 17.41
C GLY A 98 -1.20 -13.49 18.90
N LYS A 99 -1.69 -12.31 19.27
CA LYS A 99 -1.98 -11.93 20.66
C LYS A 99 -3.03 -12.86 21.28
N LYS A 100 -2.97 -13.03 22.61
CA LYS A 100 -3.86 -13.93 23.36
C LYS A 100 -5.33 -13.54 23.29
N ASP A 101 -5.61 -12.27 23.12
CA ASP A 101 -6.96 -11.72 22.99
C ASP A 101 -7.69 -12.22 21.74
N VAL A 102 -6.97 -12.58 20.69
CA VAL A 102 -7.60 -13.18 19.50
C VAL A 102 -8.31 -14.50 19.87
N PHE A 103 -7.79 -15.26 20.81
CA PHE A 103 -8.43 -16.46 21.31
C PHE A 103 -9.50 -16.15 22.38
N THR A 104 -9.20 -15.24 23.31
CA THR A 104 -10.06 -15.03 24.49
C THR A 104 -11.22 -14.08 24.24
N ARG A 105 -11.10 -13.13 23.31
CA ARG A 105 -12.12 -12.10 23.02
C ARG A 105 -12.67 -12.19 21.59
N VAL A 106 -11.79 -12.34 20.58
CA VAL A 106 -12.22 -12.39 19.18
C VAL A 106 -12.89 -13.71 18.83
N PHE A 107 -12.28 -14.83 19.16
CA PHE A 107 -12.80 -16.14 18.77
C PHE A 107 -14.23 -16.45 19.26
N PRO A 108 -14.67 -16.06 20.46
CA PRO A 108 -16.09 -16.13 20.85
C PRO A 108 -17.02 -15.34 19.91
N LEU A 109 -16.61 -14.13 19.47
CA LEU A 109 -17.37 -13.32 18.52
C LEU A 109 -17.43 -13.98 17.15
N LEU A 110 -16.30 -14.54 16.67
CA LEU A 110 -16.29 -15.27 15.38
C LEU A 110 -17.28 -16.44 15.39
N LYS A 111 -17.38 -17.16 16.48
CA LYS A 111 -18.38 -18.26 16.63
C LYS A 111 -19.80 -17.72 16.65
N LEU A 112 -20.06 -16.59 17.32
CA LEU A 112 -21.38 -15.96 17.40
C LEU A 112 -21.86 -15.46 16.03
N PHE A 113 -21.01 -14.74 15.31
CA PHE A 113 -21.34 -14.16 14.00
C PHE A 113 -21.11 -15.12 12.84
N ARG A 114 -20.42 -16.26 13.09
CA ARG A 114 -19.98 -17.23 12.06
C ARG A 114 -19.09 -16.60 10.99
N PHE A 115 -18.24 -15.68 11.40
CA PHE A 115 -17.34 -14.96 10.51
C PHE A 115 -16.02 -15.74 10.32
N PRO A 116 -15.64 -16.09 9.07
CA PRO A 116 -14.32 -16.63 8.79
C PRO A 116 -13.27 -15.52 8.84
N VAL A 117 -12.07 -15.87 9.31
CA VAL A 117 -10.93 -14.95 9.43
C VAL A 117 -9.60 -15.60 9.10
N VAL A 118 -8.59 -14.77 8.87
CA VAL A 118 -7.18 -15.17 8.85
C VAL A 118 -6.50 -14.64 10.10
N VAL A 119 -5.75 -15.50 10.79
CA VAL A 119 -4.90 -15.12 11.93
C VAL A 119 -3.44 -15.33 11.53
N ALA A 120 -2.65 -14.26 11.56
CA ALA A 120 -1.24 -14.29 11.18
C ALA A 120 -0.33 -14.38 12.40
N LEU A 121 0.60 -15.34 12.39
CA LEU A 121 1.42 -15.67 13.54
C LEU A 121 2.90 -15.35 13.31
N THR A 122 3.52 -14.61 14.26
CA THR A 122 4.95 -14.37 14.31
C THR A 122 5.64 -15.49 15.09
N GLY A 123 6.38 -16.34 14.39
CA GLY A 123 6.92 -17.57 14.97
C GLY A 123 7.92 -17.35 16.09
N HIS A 124 8.76 -16.31 16.00
CA HIS A 124 9.74 -16.00 17.03
C HIS A 124 9.07 -15.75 18.40
N TRP A 125 7.98 -15.00 18.40
CA TRP A 125 7.24 -14.67 19.63
C TRP A 125 6.56 -15.91 20.24
N LEU A 126 5.98 -16.76 19.40
CA LEU A 126 5.34 -17.98 19.86
C LEU A 126 6.35 -19.04 20.34
N ASN A 127 7.60 -18.92 19.89
CA ASN A 127 8.67 -19.86 20.24
C ASN A 127 9.46 -19.44 21.51
N VAL A 128 9.13 -18.30 22.11
CA VAL A 128 9.66 -17.92 23.42
C VAL A 128 9.13 -18.91 24.46
N PRO A 129 9.99 -19.45 25.36
CA PRO A 129 9.57 -20.38 26.41
C PRO A 129 8.51 -19.76 27.34
N ASP A 130 7.68 -20.61 27.94
CA ASP A 130 6.71 -20.19 28.95
C ASP A 130 7.43 -19.46 30.10
N GLY A 131 6.82 -18.34 30.53
CA GLY A 131 7.40 -17.43 31.53
C GLY A 131 8.45 -16.47 30.98
N GLY A 132 8.82 -16.58 29.71
CA GLY A 132 9.73 -15.65 29.03
C GLY A 132 9.04 -14.35 28.60
N MET A 133 9.88 -13.43 28.10
CA MET A 133 9.45 -12.13 27.57
C MET A 133 9.65 -12.08 26.06
N VAL A 134 8.67 -11.58 25.33
CA VAL A 134 8.73 -11.29 23.90
C VAL A 134 9.15 -9.85 23.75
N ASP A 135 10.11 -9.58 22.89
CA ASP A 135 10.40 -8.22 22.43
C ASP A 135 9.38 -7.85 21.34
N TYR A 136 8.43 -6.98 21.68
CA TYR A 136 7.39 -6.49 20.80
C TYR A 136 7.68 -5.04 20.45
N ASP A 137 8.39 -4.81 19.36
CA ASP A 137 8.85 -3.47 18.91
C ASP A 137 9.60 -2.67 20.00
N GLY A 138 10.52 -3.35 20.72
CA GLY A 138 11.30 -2.73 21.80
C GLY A 138 10.59 -2.72 23.16
N VAL A 139 9.35 -3.22 23.25
CA VAL A 139 8.60 -3.35 24.51
C VAL A 139 8.59 -4.81 24.95
N PRO A 140 9.11 -5.14 26.15
CA PRO A 140 9.07 -6.50 26.67
C PRO A 140 7.64 -6.86 27.13
N ILE A 141 7.02 -7.85 26.48
CA ILE A 141 5.68 -8.35 26.79
C ILE A 141 5.78 -9.82 27.22
N PRO A 142 5.05 -10.25 28.29
CA PRO A 142 5.06 -11.65 28.69
C PRO A 142 4.60 -12.59 27.57
N ARG A 143 5.27 -13.75 27.42
CA ARG A 143 4.86 -14.78 26.45
C ARG A 143 3.40 -15.21 26.61
N SER A 144 2.85 -15.15 27.81
CA SER A 144 1.46 -15.47 28.11
C SER A 144 0.44 -14.53 27.44
N GLU A 145 0.86 -13.34 26.99
CA GLU A 145 0.02 -12.40 26.23
C GLU A 145 -0.12 -12.79 24.74
N PHE A 146 0.45 -13.91 24.33
CA PHE A 146 0.31 -14.48 23.00
C PHE A 146 -0.40 -15.83 23.05
N VAL A 147 -1.05 -16.23 21.96
CA VAL A 147 -1.72 -17.53 21.87
C VAL A 147 -0.74 -18.68 22.11
N SER A 148 -1.24 -19.72 22.75
CA SER A 148 -0.55 -21.01 22.80
C SER A 148 -0.83 -21.82 21.52
N TRP A 149 0.01 -22.81 21.21
CA TRP A 149 -0.28 -23.72 20.12
C TRP A 149 -1.55 -24.56 20.33
N ALA A 150 -1.99 -24.72 21.56
CA ALA A 150 -3.28 -25.34 21.87
C ALA A 150 -4.45 -24.45 21.42
N ASP A 151 -4.39 -23.14 21.71
CA ASP A 151 -5.38 -22.15 21.26
C ASP A 151 -5.45 -22.10 19.73
N VAL A 152 -4.27 -22.07 19.08
CA VAL A 152 -4.18 -22.06 17.60
C VAL A 152 -4.87 -23.28 16.99
N ARG A 153 -4.59 -24.48 17.54
CA ARG A 153 -5.27 -25.71 17.06
C ARG A 153 -6.77 -25.71 17.31
N GLU A 154 -7.24 -25.12 18.43
CA GLU A 154 -8.67 -25.01 18.70
C GLU A 154 -9.35 -24.06 17.71
N MET A 155 -8.76 -22.89 17.46
CA MET A 155 -9.26 -21.94 16.47
C MET A 155 -9.33 -22.57 15.08
N GLN A 156 -8.26 -23.25 14.65
CA GLN A 156 -8.20 -23.91 13.35
C GLN A 156 -9.28 -25.01 13.19
N ARG A 157 -9.48 -25.85 14.23
CA ARG A 157 -10.48 -26.93 14.20
C ARG A 157 -11.93 -26.42 14.10
N SER A 158 -12.19 -25.17 14.46
CA SER A 158 -13.51 -24.55 14.30
C SER A 158 -13.94 -24.40 12.83
N GLY A 159 -12.98 -24.43 11.89
CA GLY A 159 -13.23 -24.13 10.49
C GLY A 159 -13.43 -22.65 10.17
N LEU A 160 -13.42 -21.77 11.19
CA LEU A 160 -13.58 -20.32 11.03
C LEU A 160 -12.24 -19.59 10.90
N VAL A 161 -11.15 -20.19 11.39
CA VAL A 161 -9.84 -19.52 11.45
C VAL A 161 -8.83 -20.24 10.56
N GLU A 162 -8.33 -19.52 9.58
CA GLU A 162 -7.17 -19.92 8.79
C GLU A 162 -5.90 -19.30 9.36
N ILE A 163 -4.84 -20.11 9.52
CA ILE A 163 -3.56 -19.64 10.05
C ILE A 163 -2.65 -19.21 8.91
N ALA A 164 -2.16 -17.98 8.98
CA ALA A 164 -1.18 -17.41 8.05
C ALA A 164 0.17 -17.19 8.73
N SER A 165 1.21 -17.05 7.92
CA SER A 165 2.54 -16.62 8.38
C SER A 165 2.58 -15.10 8.56
N HIS A 166 3.14 -14.63 9.69
CA HIS A 166 3.53 -13.24 9.88
C HIS A 166 5.06 -13.10 9.95
N SER A 167 5.77 -13.99 9.24
CA SER A 167 7.21 -14.22 9.32
C SER A 167 7.67 -14.89 10.64
N TYR A 168 8.93 -15.35 10.67
CA TYR A 168 9.50 -15.83 11.92
C TYR A 168 9.98 -14.66 12.79
N ASP A 169 10.85 -13.78 12.26
CA ASP A 169 11.49 -12.66 12.98
C ASP A 169 11.69 -11.41 12.10
N LEU A 170 10.84 -11.20 11.08
CA LEU A 170 10.89 -9.97 10.27
C LEU A 170 10.03 -8.84 10.84
N HIS A 171 9.28 -9.10 11.93
CA HIS A 171 8.49 -8.07 12.60
C HIS A 171 9.38 -7.23 13.52
N ARG A 172 10.35 -6.53 12.91
CA ARG A 172 11.28 -5.63 13.57
C ARG A 172 11.89 -4.65 12.60
N GLY A 173 12.37 -3.53 13.12
CA GLY A 173 13.21 -2.59 12.37
C GLY A 173 14.65 -3.12 12.28
N VAL A 174 15.30 -2.87 11.14
CA VAL A 174 16.75 -3.08 10.94
C VAL A 174 17.40 -1.77 10.55
N LEU A 175 18.69 -1.60 10.88
CA LEU A 175 19.44 -0.40 10.52
C LEU A 175 19.50 -0.26 8.99
N ALA A 176 18.99 0.86 8.47
CA ALA A 176 18.72 1.07 7.07
C ALA A 176 19.68 2.02 6.36
N ASN A 177 20.48 2.78 7.12
CA ASN A 177 21.40 3.77 6.58
C ASN A 177 22.41 4.26 7.64
N PRO A 178 23.46 5.02 7.21
CA PRO A 178 24.46 5.57 8.13
C PRO A 178 23.90 6.53 9.19
N GLN A 179 22.74 7.14 8.95
CA GLN A 179 22.10 8.10 9.85
C GLN A 179 21.35 7.44 11.02
N GLY A 180 21.37 6.09 11.10
CA GLY A 180 20.77 5.36 12.21
C GLY A 180 19.26 5.11 12.08
N ASN A 181 18.64 5.36 10.94
CA ASN A 181 17.23 5.06 10.75
C ASN A 181 16.99 3.55 10.72
N THR A 182 15.93 3.11 11.38
CA THR A 182 15.44 1.74 11.29
C THR A 182 14.24 1.66 10.35
N GLN A 183 14.20 0.59 9.55
CA GLN A 183 13.11 0.33 8.60
C GLN A 183 12.74 -1.15 8.62
N PRO A 184 11.54 -1.53 8.10
CA PRO A 184 11.05 -2.91 8.15
C PRO A 184 12.03 -3.93 7.58
N ALA A 185 12.34 -4.97 8.35
CA ALA A 185 13.35 -5.98 8.00
C ALA A 185 13.02 -6.73 6.69
N ALA A 186 11.75 -6.87 6.34
CA ALA A 186 11.32 -7.58 5.13
C ALA A 186 11.75 -6.89 3.82
N THR A 187 11.94 -5.56 3.81
CA THR A 187 12.23 -4.79 2.59
C THR A 187 13.56 -4.06 2.60
N THR A 188 14.23 -4.04 3.75
CA THR A 188 15.42 -3.21 3.98
C THR A 188 16.69 -4.02 3.86
N ARG A 189 17.69 -3.49 3.14
CA ARG A 189 19.07 -3.95 3.21
C ARG A 189 19.65 -3.51 4.54
N VAL A 190 20.12 -4.46 5.34
CA VAL A 190 20.79 -4.14 6.61
C VAL A 190 22.08 -3.38 6.32
N TYR A 191 22.24 -2.24 6.98
CA TYR A 191 23.48 -1.48 6.98
C TYR A 191 24.27 -1.85 8.26
N ALA A 192 25.41 -2.48 8.08
CA ALA A 192 26.28 -2.88 9.19
C ALA A 192 27.73 -2.74 8.78
N ASP A 193 28.60 -2.36 9.71
CA ASP A 193 30.04 -2.20 9.46
C ASP A 193 30.37 -1.32 8.23
N SER A 194 29.57 -0.27 8.03
CA SER A 194 29.67 0.65 6.88
C SER A 194 29.38 0.02 5.52
N VAL A 195 28.69 -1.13 5.49
CA VAL A 195 28.33 -1.87 4.27
C VAL A 195 26.86 -2.26 4.29
N TYR A 196 26.22 -2.24 3.12
CA TYR A 196 24.87 -2.76 2.93
C TYR A 196 24.88 -4.26 2.60
N GLU A 197 23.85 -4.98 3.05
CA GLU A 197 23.60 -6.36 2.60
C GLU A 197 23.60 -6.46 1.08
N THR A 198 24.26 -7.48 0.53
CA THR A 198 24.13 -7.85 -0.88
C THR A 198 22.75 -8.47 -1.18
N ASP A 199 22.40 -8.60 -2.47
CA ASP A 199 21.15 -9.24 -2.88
C ASP A 199 21.07 -10.68 -2.37
N GLU A 200 22.19 -11.43 -2.42
CA GLU A 200 22.28 -12.83 -1.99
C GLU A 200 22.07 -12.97 -0.49
N VAL A 201 22.71 -12.13 0.31
CA VAL A 201 22.59 -12.16 1.79
C VAL A 201 21.16 -11.80 2.21
N TYR A 202 20.61 -10.76 1.62
CA TYR A 202 19.22 -10.35 1.86
C TYR A 202 18.22 -11.46 1.54
N LEU A 203 18.29 -12.05 0.34
CA LEU A 203 17.37 -13.11 -0.08
C LEU A 203 17.54 -14.38 0.76
N ALA A 204 18.78 -14.72 1.14
CA ALA A 204 19.06 -15.86 2.02
C ALA A 204 18.45 -15.66 3.41
N ARG A 205 18.56 -14.43 3.97
CA ARG A 205 17.94 -14.07 5.25
C ARG A 205 16.43 -14.21 5.20
N LEU A 206 15.77 -13.65 4.18
CA LEU A 206 14.33 -13.77 4.02
C LEU A 206 13.89 -15.22 3.83
N ARG A 207 14.59 -15.99 3.00
CA ARG A 207 14.29 -17.41 2.75
C ARG A 207 14.35 -18.23 4.03
N THR A 208 15.38 -18.00 4.82
CA THR A 208 15.56 -18.71 6.09
C THR A 208 14.46 -18.39 7.08
N ASP A 209 14.10 -17.12 7.19
CA ASP A 209 13.05 -16.64 8.08
C ASP A 209 11.67 -17.21 7.70
N LEU A 210 11.25 -17.01 6.45
CA LEU A 210 9.94 -17.47 5.97
C LEU A 210 9.79 -18.99 6.04
N ARG A 211 10.85 -19.74 5.66
CA ARG A 211 10.85 -21.21 5.76
C ARG A 211 10.69 -21.64 7.20
N ARG A 212 11.44 -21.05 8.11
CA ARG A 212 11.41 -21.38 9.54
C ARG A 212 10.01 -21.20 10.12
N ASN A 213 9.32 -20.10 9.76
CA ASN A 213 7.95 -19.89 10.22
C ASN A 213 6.97 -20.90 9.65
N ASN A 214 7.09 -21.21 8.35
CA ASN A 214 6.24 -22.21 7.69
C ASN A 214 6.39 -23.60 8.33
N GLU A 215 7.62 -24.00 8.60
CA GLU A 215 7.93 -25.29 9.27
C GLU A 215 7.36 -25.30 10.68
N LEU A 216 7.52 -24.23 11.44
CA LEU A 216 6.99 -24.10 12.80
C LEU A 216 5.46 -24.20 12.82
N ILE A 217 4.77 -23.44 11.97
CA ILE A 217 3.31 -23.49 11.87
C ILE A 217 2.87 -24.91 11.46
N LYS A 218 3.47 -25.49 10.41
CA LYS A 218 3.16 -26.85 9.97
C LYS A 218 3.38 -27.89 11.07
N GLN A 219 4.46 -27.79 11.83
CA GLN A 219 4.75 -28.71 12.93
C GLN A 219 3.64 -28.70 13.98
N HIS A 220 3.08 -27.55 14.31
CA HIS A 220 2.09 -27.42 15.38
C HIS A 220 0.64 -27.56 14.93
N THR A 221 0.33 -27.28 13.66
CA THR A 221 -1.03 -27.28 13.10
C THR A 221 -1.31 -28.44 12.16
N GLY A 222 -0.26 -29.11 11.67
CA GLY A 222 -0.34 -30.16 10.65
C GLY A 222 -0.42 -29.62 9.21
N VAL A 223 -0.64 -28.32 9.01
CA VAL A 223 -0.83 -27.71 7.69
C VAL A 223 0.10 -26.50 7.54
N PRO A 224 0.85 -26.39 6.43
CA PRO A 224 1.65 -25.18 6.17
C PRO A 224 0.74 -23.99 5.83
N PRO A 225 1.14 -22.76 6.15
CA PRO A 225 0.39 -21.57 5.77
C PRO A 225 0.40 -21.38 4.25
N ARG A 226 -0.72 -20.92 3.68
CA ARG A 226 -0.87 -20.56 2.26
C ARG A 226 -0.79 -19.07 2.03
N ALA A 227 -0.76 -18.30 3.10
CA ALA A 227 -0.71 -16.85 3.05
C ALA A 227 0.40 -16.33 3.94
N ILE A 228 1.01 -15.23 3.50
CA ILE A 228 1.85 -14.38 4.32
C ILE A 228 1.16 -13.03 4.50
N VAL A 229 1.08 -12.61 5.73
CA VAL A 229 0.75 -11.25 6.11
C VAL A 229 2.07 -10.55 6.40
N TRP A 230 2.40 -9.53 5.60
CA TRP A 230 3.71 -8.91 5.72
C TRP A 230 3.77 -7.98 6.95
N PRO A 231 4.79 -8.14 7.82
CA PRO A 231 5.02 -7.21 8.94
C PRO A 231 5.04 -5.75 8.46
N TYR A 232 4.35 -4.87 9.17
CA TYR A 232 4.16 -3.45 8.80
C TYR A 232 3.54 -3.25 7.41
N GLY A 233 2.94 -4.30 6.83
CA GLY A 233 2.41 -4.30 5.46
C GLY A 233 3.48 -4.18 4.36
N ARG A 234 4.77 -4.30 4.70
CA ARG A 234 5.87 -3.99 3.78
C ARG A 234 6.45 -5.25 3.12
N SER A 235 6.39 -5.26 1.80
CA SER A 235 7.01 -6.30 0.96
C SER A 235 7.60 -5.68 -0.31
N ASN A 236 8.39 -6.46 -1.03
CA ASN A 236 8.81 -6.16 -2.40
C ASN A 236 8.64 -7.41 -3.26
N ARG A 237 8.74 -7.28 -4.58
CA ARG A 237 8.51 -8.40 -5.49
C ARG A 237 9.44 -9.58 -5.20
N ALA A 238 10.72 -9.32 -4.90
CA ALA A 238 11.66 -10.40 -4.58
C ALA A 238 11.24 -11.19 -3.33
N ALA A 239 10.73 -10.52 -2.30
CA ALA A 239 10.19 -11.17 -1.11
C ALA A 239 8.88 -11.92 -1.41
N GLN A 240 8.00 -11.35 -2.24
CA GLN A 240 6.75 -11.97 -2.67
C GLN A 240 6.99 -13.22 -3.52
N ASP A 241 7.90 -13.15 -4.49
CA ASP A 241 8.27 -14.30 -5.33
C ASP A 241 8.83 -15.44 -4.44
N LEU A 242 9.63 -15.08 -3.44
CA LEU A 242 10.16 -16.04 -2.47
C LEU A 242 9.05 -16.67 -1.60
N ALA A 243 8.06 -15.88 -1.18
CA ALA A 243 6.92 -16.41 -0.42
C ALA A 243 6.09 -17.39 -1.28
N VAL A 244 5.86 -17.06 -2.55
CA VAL A 244 5.18 -17.95 -3.51
C VAL A 244 5.97 -19.25 -3.70
N GLU A 245 7.30 -19.16 -3.87
CA GLU A 245 8.20 -20.34 -3.98
C GLU A 245 8.10 -21.25 -2.73
N LEU A 246 7.92 -20.64 -1.55
CA LEU A 246 7.77 -21.36 -0.28
C LEU A 246 6.33 -21.84 0.00
N GLY A 247 5.42 -21.75 -0.97
CA GLY A 247 4.05 -22.27 -0.88
C GLY A 247 3.03 -21.27 -0.32
N MET A 248 3.37 -19.98 -0.24
CA MET A 248 2.46 -18.91 0.19
C MET A 248 2.10 -17.98 -0.99
N PRO A 249 1.19 -18.40 -1.88
CA PRO A 249 0.80 -17.61 -3.06
C PRO A 249 0.00 -16.34 -2.71
N VAL A 250 -0.52 -16.22 -1.50
CA VAL A 250 -1.26 -15.05 -1.06
C VAL A 250 -0.38 -14.19 -0.15
N GLY A 251 -0.20 -12.94 -0.52
CA GLY A 251 0.47 -11.93 0.30
C GLY A 251 -0.49 -10.79 0.65
N MET A 252 -0.42 -10.29 1.88
CA MET A 252 -1.26 -9.19 2.35
C MET A 252 -0.40 -8.03 2.83
N THR A 253 -0.74 -6.83 2.35
CA THR A 253 -0.06 -5.57 2.69
C THR A 253 -0.91 -4.72 3.63
N LEU A 254 -0.53 -3.47 3.89
CA LEU A 254 -1.35 -2.44 4.53
C LEU A 254 -1.59 -1.27 3.56
N GLU A 255 -1.72 -1.58 2.28
CA GLU A 255 -2.24 -0.60 1.33
C GLU A 255 -3.77 -0.59 1.40
N ASP A 256 -4.33 0.59 1.52
CA ASP A 256 -5.78 0.78 1.54
C ASP A 256 -6.41 0.54 0.18
N GLY A 257 -7.67 0.15 0.19
CA GLY A 257 -8.51 0.09 -0.98
C GLY A 257 -9.14 -1.28 -1.25
N VAL A 258 -9.89 -1.31 -2.34
CA VAL A 258 -10.59 -2.50 -2.81
C VAL A 258 -9.63 -3.44 -3.53
N ASN A 259 -9.81 -4.73 -3.31
CA ASN A 259 -9.18 -5.79 -4.09
C ASN A 259 -10.12 -6.17 -5.24
N THR A 260 -9.67 -5.94 -6.46
CA THR A 260 -10.40 -6.27 -7.68
C THR A 260 -9.86 -7.53 -8.35
N ALA A 261 -10.48 -7.99 -9.40
CA ALA A 261 -9.99 -9.11 -10.22
C ALA A 261 -8.52 -8.92 -10.67
N ASN A 262 -8.09 -7.67 -10.84
CA ASN A 262 -6.74 -7.32 -11.27
C ASN A 262 -5.72 -7.21 -10.12
N THR A 263 -6.17 -7.23 -8.85
CA THR A 263 -5.25 -7.24 -7.70
C THR A 263 -4.56 -8.58 -7.62
N ALA A 264 -3.25 -8.62 -7.73
CA ALA A 264 -2.47 -9.85 -7.66
C ALA A 264 -2.57 -10.48 -6.26
N LEU A 265 -2.73 -11.80 -6.17
CA LEU A 265 -2.83 -12.52 -4.89
C LEU A 265 -1.66 -12.26 -3.93
N PRO A 266 -0.38 -12.12 -4.37
CA PRO A 266 0.72 -11.79 -3.47
C PRO A 266 0.64 -10.37 -2.87
N GLN A 267 -0.39 -9.58 -3.18
CA GLN A 267 -0.46 -8.14 -2.88
C GLN A 267 -1.86 -7.68 -2.50
N LEU A 268 -2.59 -8.49 -1.75
CA LEU A 268 -3.91 -8.09 -1.28
C LEU A 268 -3.78 -6.86 -0.37
N LYS A 269 -4.61 -5.87 -0.66
CA LYS A 269 -4.72 -4.62 0.10
C LYS A 269 -5.51 -4.86 1.37
N ARG A 270 -5.12 -4.20 2.48
CA ARG A 270 -5.83 -4.27 3.75
C ARG A 270 -5.93 -2.89 4.37
N TYR A 271 -7.07 -2.61 4.97
CA TYR A 271 -7.29 -1.43 5.78
C TYR A 271 -7.07 -1.75 7.26
N LEU A 272 -6.14 -1.03 7.88
CA LEU A 272 -5.81 -1.18 9.31
C LEU A 272 -6.83 -0.43 10.16
N ILE A 273 -7.44 -1.11 11.10
CA ILE A 273 -8.33 -0.50 12.11
C ILE A 273 -7.47 -0.11 13.31
N GLU A 274 -7.46 1.17 13.63
CA GLU A 274 -6.65 1.77 14.69
C GLU A 274 -7.51 2.55 15.69
N GLU A 275 -6.99 2.76 16.90
CA GLU A 275 -7.51 3.67 17.94
C GLU A 275 -8.97 3.43 18.35
N SER A 276 -9.46 2.20 18.22
CA SER A 276 -10.86 1.84 18.55
C SER A 276 -11.87 2.87 18.03
N PRO A 277 -12.01 3.01 16.69
CA PRO A 277 -12.84 4.06 16.12
C PRO A 277 -14.29 3.91 16.54
N SER A 278 -14.99 5.03 16.72
CA SER A 278 -16.43 5.01 16.89
C SER A 278 -17.10 4.25 15.73
N LEU A 279 -18.28 3.70 15.97
CA LEU A 279 -19.01 2.97 14.92
C LEU A 279 -19.27 3.85 13.68
N GLN A 280 -19.51 5.16 13.89
CA GLN A 280 -19.66 6.11 12.80
C GLN A 280 -18.35 6.23 11.99
N SER A 281 -17.23 6.50 12.65
CA SER A 281 -15.91 6.64 12.00
C SER A 281 -15.50 5.36 11.27
N PHE A 282 -15.76 4.20 11.88
CA PHE A 282 -15.55 2.91 11.25
C PHE A 282 -16.39 2.75 9.96
N ALA A 283 -17.69 3.07 10.03
CA ALA A 283 -18.58 2.98 8.89
C ALA A 283 -18.19 3.92 7.75
N GLU A 284 -17.74 5.13 8.08
CA GLU A 284 -17.22 6.11 7.11
C GLU A 284 -15.93 5.61 6.46
N ALA A 285 -14.99 5.12 7.26
CA ALA A 285 -13.74 4.55 6.74
C ALA A 285 -13.97 3.38 5.79
N VAL A 286 -14.83 2.41 6.17
CA VAL A 286 -15.17 1.27 5.30
C VAL A 286 -15.81 1.71 3.98
N ARG A 287 -16.68 2.75 4.01
CA ARG A 287 -17.24 3.31 2.77
C ARG A 287 -16.20 4.05 1.93
N HIS A 288 -15.27 4.76 2.59
CA HIS A 288 -14.20 5.51 1.93
C HIS A 288 -13.21 4.63 1.17
N LEU A 289 -13.02 3.37 1.56
CA LEU A 289 -12.18 2.42 0.81
C LEU A 289 -12.58 2.30 -0.67
N TRP A 290 -13.85 2.55 -0.99
CA TRP A 290 -14.37 2.53 -2.36
C TRP A 290 -14.21 3.87 -3.11
N SER A 291 -13.81 4.94 -2.40
CA SER A 291 -13.63 6.28 -2.95
C SER A 291 -12.45 7.00 -2.26
N PRO A 292 -11.21 6.67 -2.63
CA PRO A 292 -10.03 7.22 -1.97
C PRO A 292 -9.85 8.72 -2.21
N ASP A 293 -9.10 9.36 -1.32
CA ASP A 293 -8.78 10.78 -1.39
C ASP A 293 -8.02 11.16 -2.67
N PRO A 294 -8.31 12.32 -3.24
CA PRO A 294 -7.59 12.82 -4.40
C PRO A 294 -6.15 13.20 -4.04
N ALA A 295 -5.23 13.02 -4.99
CA ALA A 295 -3.83 13.36 -4.80
C ALA A 295 -3.62 14.87 -4.66
N ARG A 296 -2.80 15.27 -3.68
CA ARG A 296 -2.25 16.62 -3.50
C ARG A 296 -0.74 16.48 -3.43
N SER A 297 0.00 17.15 -4.27
CA SER A 297 1.45 16.96 -4.35
C SER A 297 2.23 18.25 -4.31
N VAL A 298 3.48 18.14 -3.87
CA VAL A 298 4.49 19.18 -4.01
C VAL A 298 5.77 18.55 -4.56
N ARG A 299 6.44 19.25 -5.47
CA ARG A 299 7.71 18.84 -6.03
C ARG A 299 8.87 19.46 -5.25
N ILE A 300 9.79 18.63 -4.81
CA ILE A 300 10.93 19.02 -4.01
C ILE A 300 12.21 18.70 -4.76
N VAL A 301 13.11 19.66 -4.84
CA VAL A 301 14.43 19.50 -5.45
C VAL A 301 15.49 19.61 -4.33
N PRO A 302 16.17 18.51 -3.95
CA PRO A 302 17.15 18.52 -2.87
C PRO A 302 18.34 19.47 -3.09
N ALA A 303 18.62 19.81 -4.34
CA ALA A 303 19.64 20.82 -4.65
C ALA A 303 19.36 22.20 -4.01
N GLN A 304 18.11 22.49 -3.68
CA GLN A 304 17.68 23.69 -2.96
C GLN A 304 17.77 23.52 -1.43
N TRP A 305 18.03 22.31 -0.95
CA TRP A 305 18.18 22.03 0.46
C TRP A 305 19.63 22.22 0.87
N PRO A 306 19.90 22.97 1.92
CA PRO A 306 21.18 22.83 2.58
C PRO A 306 21.28 21.39 3.08
N LEU A 307 22.35 20.69 2.71
CA LEU A 307 22.66 19.30 3.17
C LEU A 307 23.07 19.29 4.66
N VAL A 308 22.42 20.11 5.46
CA VAL A 308 22.57 20.20 6.91
C VAL A 308 21.21 19.96 7.56
N GLU A 309 21.21 19.22 8.65
CA GLU A 309 20.01 18.79 9.37
C GLU A 309 19.04 19.94 9.69
N GLU A 310 19.57 21.12 10.02
CA GLU A 310 18.76 22.32 10.28
C GLU A 310 17.97 22.79 9.05
N GLY A 311 18.55 22.69 7.86
CA GLY A 311 17.87 23.04 6.61
C GLY A 311 16.79 22.03 6.26
N LEU A 312 17.07 20.73 6.44
CA LEU A 312 16.10 19.67 6.28
C LEU A 312 14.91 19.88 7.23
N SER A 313 15.16 20.13 8.51
CA SER A 313 14.11 20.36 9.50
C SER A 313 13.20 21.52 9.12
N ARG A 314 13.74 22.67 8.67
CA ARG A 314 12.91 23.81 8.20
C ARG A 314 12.01 23.43 7.03
N THR A 315 12.54 22.72 6.06
CA THR A 315 11.74 22.26 4.90
C THR A 315 10.64 21.29 5.32
N LEU A 316 10.92 20.41 6.29
CA LEU A 316 9.92 19.48 6.82
C LEU A 316 8.81 20.21 7.60
N ASP A 317 9.14 21.28 8.34
CA ASP A 317 8.15 22.10 9.01
C ASP A 317 7.22 22.81 8.00
N GLU A 318 7.75 23.29 6.87
CA GLU A 318 6.93 23.83 5.78
C GLU A 318 6.07 22.74 5.10
N LEU A 319 6.61 21.55 4.88
CA LEU A 319 5.82 20.41 4.38
C LEU A 319 4.68 20.02 5.32
N GLN A 320 4.91 20.05 6.64
CA GLN A 320 3.83 19.82 7.61
C GLN A 320 2.70 20.81 7.48
N LYS A 321 3.01 22.10 7.27
CA LYS A 321 2.00 23.15 7.05
C LYS A 321 1.22 22.93 5.76
N LEU A 322 1.91 22.61 4.68
CA LEU A 322 1.31 22.32 3.38
C LEU A 322 0.48 21.02 3.38
N SER A 323 0.89 20.05 4.19
CA SER A 323 0.24 18.73 4.33
C SER A 323 -0.08 18.03 2.98
N PRO A 324 0.87 17.95 2.02
CA PRO A 324 0.62 17.21 0.80
C PRO A 324 0.50 15.72 1.11
N ASN A 325 -0.27 14.98 0.32
CA ASN A 325 -0.34 13.53 0.43
C ASN A 325 0.56 12.81 -0.60
N VAL A 326 1.37 13.56 -1.35
CA VAL A 326 2.44 13.06 -2.23
C VAL A 326 3.56 14.10 -2.29
N ALA A 327 4.81 13.67 -2.10
CA ALA A 327 5.98 14.50 -2.29
C ALA A 327 6.86 13.93 -3.43
N PHE A 328 7.08 14.73 -4.50
CA PHE A 328 8.01 14.38 -5.57
C PHE A 328 9.40 14.89 -5.24
N VAL A 329 10.39 14.00 -5.13
CA VAL A 329 11.77 14.31 -4.73
C VAL A 329 12.74 14.02 -5.86
N ASP A 330 13.50 15.03 -6.29
CA ASP A 330 14.60 14.84 -7.26
C ASP A 330 15.80 14.22 -6.52
N PRO A 331 16.32 13.07 -6.95
CA PRO A 331 17.41 12.36 -6.28
C PRO A 331 18.79 12.97 -6.55
N ARG A 332 18.88 14.03 -7.35
CA ARG A 332 20.12 14.66 -7.79
C ARG A 332 20.46 15.90 -6.99
N VAL A 333 21.75 16.15 -6.86
CA VAL A 333 22.31 17.42 -6.36
C VAL A 333 23.41 17.91 -7.28
N THR A 334 23.69 19.21 -7.22
CA THR A 334 24.89 19.78 -7.81
C THR A 334 25.82 20.22 -6.69
N ARG A 335 26.99 19.61 -6.60
CA ARG A 335 28.01 19.94 -5.62
C ARG A 335 29.31 20.36 -6.34
N ASN A 336 29.82 21.53 -6.03
CA ASN A 336 31.04 22.08 -6.69
C ASN A 336 30.96 22.05 -8.24
N GLY A 337 29.78 22.33 -8.80
CA GLY A 337 29.56 22.32 -10.25
C GLY A 337 29.39 20.92 -10.87
N GLN A 338 29.53 19.85 -10.10
CA GLN A 338 29.32 18.46 -10.56
C GLN A 338 27.95 17.92 -10.15
N LYS A 339 27.31 17.25 -11.09
CA LYS A 339 26.08 16.50 -10.81
C LYS A 339 26.43 15.24 -10.02
N ALA A 340 25.73 15.01 -8.93
CA ALA A 340 25.90 13.87 -8.06
C ALA A 340 24.54 13.38 -7.53
N VAL A 341 24.51 12.25 -6.86
CA VAL A 341 23.32 11.65 -6.27
C VAL A 341 23.45 11.55 -4.76
N LEU A 342 22.31 11.35 -4.08
CA LEU A 342 22.21 11.25 -2.61
C LEU A 342 21.95 9.81 -2.14
N PHE A 343 22.35 8.81 -2.89
CA PHE A 343 22.19 7.40 -2.53
C PHE A 343 23.38 6.57 -3.01
N PRO A 344 23.67 5.42 -2.40
CA PRO A 344 24.80 4.56 -2.77
C PRO A 344 24.66 4.01 -4.18
N THR A 345 25.65 4.24 -5.02
CA THR A 345 25.80 3.67 -6.35
C THR A 345 27.24 3.77 -6.84
N THR A 346 27.64 2.90 -7.73
CA THR A 346 28.92 3.00 -8.46
C THR A 346 28.77 3.61 -9.84
N ARG A 347 27.55 4.01 -10.24
CA ARG A 347 27.20 4.45 -11.59
C ARG A 347 27.34 5.94 -11.79
N LEU A 348 27.22 6.72 -10.73
CA LEU A 348 27.32 8.17 -10.72
C LEU A 348 28.11 8.65 -9.50
N PRO A 349 28.68 9.86 -9.52
CA PRO A 349 29.24 10.46 -8.31
C PRO A 349 28.20 10.53 -7.20
N VAL A 350 28.59 10.09 -6.00
CA VAL A 350 27.76 10.16 -4.80
C VAL A 350 28.21 11.34 -3.95
N ALA A 351 27.31 12.29 -3.72
CA ALA A 351 27.59 13.44 -2.85
C ALA A 351 27.45 13.08 -1.37
N ALA A 352 26.44 12.26 -1.06
CA ALA A 352 26.16 11.76 0.29
C ALA A 352 25.18 10.57 0.18
N ASP A 353 25.09 9.75 1.24
CA ASP A 353 24.08 8.72 1.39
C ASP A 353 22.96 9.24 2.32
N GLU A 354 22.10 10.12 1.80
CA GLU A 354 21.09 10.85 2.58
C GLU A 354 19.67 10.72 2.05
N LEU A 355 19.48 10.29 0.79
CA LEU A 355 18.14 10.27 0.18
C LEU A 355 17.15 9.39 0.94
N ASN A 356 17.62 8.25 1.47
CA ASN A 356 16.80 7.36 2.29
C ASN A 356 16.38 8.02 3.61
N HIS A 357 17.29 8.75 4.24
CA HIS A 357 17.00 9.54 5.44
C HIS A 357 15.98 10.66 5.15
N ILE A 358 16.19 11.41 4.07
CA ILE A 358 15.26 12.47 3.62
C ILE A 358 13.86 11.90 3.39
N ALA A 359 13.76 10.80 2.65
CA ALA A 359 12.49 10.15 2.37
C ALA A 359 11.78 9.68 3.65
N TRP A 360 12.53 9.09 4.58
CA TRP A 360 12.03 8.65 5.88
C TRP A 360 11.52 9.82 6.72
N GLN A 361 12.24 10.94 6.75
CA GLN A 361 11.84 12.14 7.48
C GLN A 361 10.55 12.76 6.89
N ILE A 362 10.43 12.85 5.57
CA ILE A 362 9.23 13.34 4.90
C ILE A 362 8.02 12.46 5.27
N GLU A 363 8.16 11.15 5.17
CA GLU A 363 7.09 10.20 5.50
C GLU A 363 6.67 10.31 6.98
N ARG A 364 7.65 10.38 7.90
CA ARG A 364 7.39 10.39 9.35
C ARG A 364 6.88 11.71 9.89
N ARG A 365 7.43 12.84 9.42
CA ARG A 365 7.08 14.17 9.95
C ARG A 365 5.94 14.84 9.18
N ALA A 366 5.93 14.72 7.85
CA ALA A 366 4.89 15.34 7.02
C ALA A 366 3.74 14.39 6.66
N GLY A 367 3.88 13.09 6.91
CA GLY A 367 2.88 12.09 6.52
C GLY A 367 2.71 11.94 5.00
N SER A 368 3.72 12.37 4.24
CA SER A 368 3.68 12.42 2.77
C SER A 368 4.46 11.25 2.17
N PRO A 369 3.81 10.32 1.46
CA PRO A 369 4.52 9.31 0.67
C PRO A 369 5.45 9.96 -0.34
N VAL A 370 6.69 9.46 -0.40
CA VAL A 370 7.72 9.99 -1.31
C VAL A 370 7.65 9.28 -2.66
N PHE A 371 7.67 10.07 -3.73
CA PHE A 371 7.85 9.63 -5.11
C PHE A 371 9.16 10.20 -5.64
N ILE A 372 10.00 9.37 -6.22
CA ILE A 372 11.25 9.85 -6.83
C ILE A 372 10.97 10.43 -8.22
N ASP A 373 11.37 11.68 -8.44
CA ASP A 373 11.28 12.35 -9.75
C ASP A 373 12.43 11.89 -10.62
N LEU A 374 12.18 10.90 -11.47
CA LEU A 374 13.23 10.24 -12.25
C LEU A 374 13.70 11.13 -13.42
N PRO A 375 15.01 11.38 -13.53
CA PRO A 375 15.59 12.02 -14.70
C PRO A 375 15.42 11.15 -15.96
N VAL A 376 15.13 11.77 -17.10
CA VAL A 376 14.90 11.05 -18.37
C VAL A 376 16.11 10.23 -18.80
N ASP A 377 17.31 10.73 -18.56
CA ASP A 377 18.59 10.11 -18.88
C ASP A 377 18.92 8.88 -18.04
N TRP A 378 18.20 8.66 -16.93
CA TRP A 378 18.37 7.48 -16.07
C TRP A 378 17.57 6.26 -16.53
N LEU A 379 16.52 6.45 -17.33
CA LEU A 379 15.60 5.37 -17.70
C LEU A 379 16.26 4.19 -18.42
N GLY A 380 17.42 4.42 -19.05
CA GLY A 380 18.23 3.37 -19.69
C GLY A 380 19.29 2.73 -18.79
N ASP A 381 19.61 3.31 -17.63
CA ASP A 381 20.60 2.75 -16.70
C ASP A 381 19.94 1.88 -15.63
N HIS A 382 19.72 0.62 -15.99
CA HIS A 382 19.06 -0.36 -15.12
C HIS A 382 19.85 -0.63 -13.83
N GLY A 383 21.19 -0.51 -13.84
CA GLY A 383 22.02 -0.65 -12.64
C GLY A 383 21.76 0.48 -11.64
N LEU A 384 21.74 1.73 -12.13
CA LEU A 384 21.45 2.90 -11.33
C LEU A 384 20.06 2.84 -10.69
N LEU A 385 19.04 2.46 -11.48
CA LEU A 385 17.66 2.32 -11.00
C LEU A 385 17.52 1.19 -9.97
N ALA A 386 18.25 0.10 -10.14
CA ALA A 386 18.28 -0.98 -9.17
C ALA A 386 18.94 -0.52 -7.86
N ASP A 387 20.05 0.23 -7.91
CA ASP A 387 20.71 0.78 -6.71
C ASP A 387 19.79 1.75 -5.97
N LEU A 388 19.13 2.66 -6.69
CA LEU A 388 18.12 3.55 -6.11
C LEU A 388 17.02 2.77 -5.38
N ALA A 389 16.46 1.76 -6.04
CA ALA A 389 15.36 0.97 -5.47
C ALA A 389 15.79 0.07 -4.28
N ARG A 390 17.07 -0.34 -4.21
CA ARG A 390 17.60 -1.10 -3.08
C ARG A 390 17.81 -0.26 -1.84
N HIS A 391 18.28 0.96 -2.01
CA HIS A 391 18.81 1.77 -0.91
C HIS A 391 17.86 2.85 -0.42
N VAL A 392 16.84 3.23 -1.20
CA VAL A 392 15.93 4.31 -0.84
C VAL A 392 14.51 3.78 -0.66
N ASN A 393 13.84 4.15 0.44
CA ASN A 393 12.43 3.84 0.66
C ASN A 393 11.56 4.92 0.03
N PHE A 394 10.72 4.54 -0.94
CA PHE A 394 9.76 5.44 -1.59
C PHE A 394 8.52 4.66 -2.05
N ALA A 395 7.39 5.37 -2.19
CA ALA A 395 6.09 4.80 -2.53
C ALA A 395 5.81 4.78 -4.04
N GLY A 396 6.53 5.57 -4.82
CA GLY A 396 6.30 5.67 -6.25
C GLY A 396 7.39 6.44 -6.99
N VAL A 397 7.18 6.60 -8.28
CA VAL A 397 8.08 7.38 -9.16
C VAL A 397 7.29 8.35 -10.01
N ARG A 398 7.89 9.49 -10.32
CA ARG A 398 7.43 10.42 -11.36
C ARG A 398 8.34 10.22 -12.57
N ILE A 399 7.76 9.88 -13.73
CA ILE A 399 8.50 9.54 -14.95
C ILE A 399 8.17 10.57 -16.04
N PRO A 400 9.16 11.25 -16.65
CA PRO A 400 8.95 12.24 -17.69
C PRO A 400 8.69 11.60 -19.06
N ARG A 401 7.80 10.60 -19.13
CA ARG A 401 7.38 9.85 -20.31
C ARG A 401 5.88 9.62 -20.29
N ALA A 402 5.32 9.32 -21.45
CA ALA A 402 3.91 8.93 -21.55
C ALA A 402 3.68 7.49 -21.04
N PRO A 403 2.47 7.16 -20.59
CA PRO A 403 2.08 5.79 -20.28
C PRO A 403 2.30 4.86 -21.49
N GLY A 404 2.92 3.69 -21.25
CA GLY A 404 3.21 2.71 -22.29
C GLY A 404 4.55 2.93 -23.02
N ASP A 405 5.33 3.96 -22.67
CA ASP A 405 6.71 4.12 -23.17
C ASP A 405 7.57 2.93 -22.75
N GLU A 406 8.27 2.31 -23.70
CA GLU A 406 9.03 1.09 -23.43
C GLU A 406 10.20 1.28 -22.46
N HIS A 407 10.86 2.45 -22.48
CA HIS A 407 11.95 2.75 -21.55
C HIS A 407 11.39 2.90 -20.13
N ALA A 408 10.25 3.57 -20.00
CA ALA A 408 9.55 3.67 -18.72
C ALA A 408 9.15 2.29 -18.19
N LEU A 409 8.59 1.43 -19.02
CA LEU A 409 8.18 0.07 -18.62
C LEU A 409 9.37 -0.79 -18.18
N ARG A 410 10.50 -0.73 -18.91
CA ARG A 410 11.74 -1.43 -18.53
C ARG A 410 12.31 -0.90 -17.22
N ALA A 411 12.34 0.42 -17.04
CA ALA A 411 12.78 1.06 -15.80
C ALA A 411 11.93 0.60 -14.60
N LEU A 412 10.61 0.59 -14.76
CA LEU A 412 9.67 0.13 -13.72
C LEU A 412 9.91 -1.32 -13.34
N ASN A 413 10.05 -2.23 -14.30
CA ASN A 413 10.32 -3.64 -14.02
C ASN A 413 11.56 -3.86 -13.15
N VAL A 414 12.63 -3.08 -13.40
CA VAL A 414 13.85 -3.15 -12.59
C VAL A 414 13.59 -2.69 -11.15
N MET A 415 12.90 -1.57 -11.01
CA MET A 415 12.65 -0.96 -9.70
C MET A 415 11.64 -1.75 -8.89
N GLU A 416 10.60 -2.30 -9.52
CA GLU A 416 9.55 -3.09 -8.88
C GLU A 416 10.07 -4.37 -8.22
N ARG A 417 11.23 -4.89 -8.65
CA ARG A 417 11.88 -6.01 -7.95
C ARG A 417 12.16 -5.70 -6.48
N TRP A 418 12.55 -4.46 -6.17
CA TRP A 418 13.01 -4.04 -4.84
C TRP A 418 12.06 -3.09 -4.14
N ARG A 419 11.15 -2.43 -4.91
CA ARG A 419 10.11 -1.52 -4.40
C ARG A 419 8.77 -1.89 -5.01
N TRP A 420 7.90 -2.45 -4.22
CA TRP A 420 6.58 -2.85 -4.67
C TRP A 420 5.56 -2.66 -3.54
N PRO A 421 4.34 -2.24 -3.83
CA PRO A 421 3.87 -1.75 -5.12
C PRO A 421 4.50 -0.40 -5.46
N LEU A 422 4.77 -0.17 -6.73
CA LEU A 422 5.33 1.08 -7.21
C LEU A 422 4.26 1.86 -7.95
N ARG A 423 3.78 2.95 -7.37
CA ARG A 423 2.83 3.87 -8.01
C ARG A 423 3.58 4.75 -9.01
N VAL A 424 2.94 5.08 -10.13
CA VAL A 424 3.58 5.86 -11.19
C VAL A 424 2.80 7.14 -11.48
N ALA A 425 3.51 8.25 -11.47
CA ALA A 425 3.06 9.54 -11.94
C ALA A 425 3.76 9.85 -13.29
N TYR A 426 3.06 9.63 -14.39
CA TYR A 426 3.57 9.93 -15.72
C TYR A 426 3.50 11.43 -16.02
N ALA A 427 4.63 12.07 -16.27
CA ALA A 427 4.74 13.51 -16.51
C ALA A 427 5.39 13.79 -17.87
N PRO A 428 4.74 13.44 -18.99
CA PRO A 428 5.30 13.60 -20.32
C PRO A 428 5.58 15.06 -20.66
N LYS A 429 6.70 15.31 -21.30
CA LYS A 429 7.04 16.65 -21.86
C LYS A 429 6.40 16.89 -23.23
N GLU A 430 6.02 15.81 -23.90
CA GLU A 430 5.42 15.81 -25.23
C GLU A 430 3.90 15.69 -25.11
N ALA A 431 3.18 15.97 -26.19
CA ALA A 431 1.74 15.82 -26.23
C ALA A 431 1.32 14.38 -25.94
N VAL A 432 0.29 14.23 -25.12
CA VAL A 432 -0.24 12.92 -24.72
C VAL A 432 -1.10 12.36 -25.85
N ALA A 433 -0.80 11.14 -26.30
CA ALA A 433 -1.63 10.46 -27.29
C ALA A 433 -3.02 10.11 -26.70
N ALA A 434 -4.04 10.13 -27.54
CA ALA A 434 -5.43 9.89 -27.12
C ALA A 434 -5.68 8.52 -26.48
N ASP A 435 -4.82 7.52 -26.77
CA ASP A 435 -4.88 6.17 -26.21
C ASP A 435 -4.04 5.97 -24.94
N ALA A 436 -3.24 6.95 -24.53
CA ALA A 436 -2.36 6.88 -23.37
C ALA A 436 -3.14 6.57 -22.07
N TRP A 437 -4.36 7.04 -21.96
CA TRP A 437 -5.26 6.82 -20.82
C TRP A 437 -5.54 5.33 -20.57
N ARG A 438 -5.64 4.54 -21.64
CA ARG A 438 -5.90 3.09 -21.55
C ARG A 438 -4.69 2.31 -21.01
N ARG A 439 -3.51 2.91 -21.00
CA ARG A 439 -2.25 2.29 -20.58
C ARG A 439 -1.89 2.61 -19.14
N LEU A 440 -2.66 3.49 -18.48
CA LEU A 440 -2.51 3.74 -17.05
C LEU A 440 -3.01 2.54 -16.26
N ARG A 441 -2.22 2.07 -15.32
CA ARG A 441 -2.65 1.05 -14.34
C ARG A 441 -3.59 1.69 -13.32
N PRO A 442 -4.43 0.92 -12.61
CA PRO A 442 -5.16 1.43 -11.45
C PRO A 442 -4.20 2.06 -10.42
N GLY A 443 -4.49 3.31 -10.02
CA GLY A 443 -3.64 4.07 -9.10
C GLY A 443 -2.50 4.86 -9.73
N ASP A 444 -2.21 4.67 -11.03
CA ASP A 444 -1.29 5.54 -11.76
C ASP A 444 -1.94 6.88 -12.10
N LEU A 445 -1.13 7.93 -12.18
CA LEU A 445 -1.54 9.29 -12.48
C LEU A 445 -0.89 9.81 -13.76
N LEU A 446 -1.61 10.64 -14.50
CA LEU A 446 -1.03 11.49 -15.52
C LEU A 446 -0.86 12.90 -14.95
N VAL A 447 0.36 13.40 -14.92
CA VAL A 447 0.72 14.72 -14.39
C VAL A 447 0.88 15.69 -15.55
N LEU A 448 0.08 16.74 -15.58
CA LEU A 448 0.07 17.74 -16.65
C LEU A 448 0.14 19.15 -16.08
N PRO A 449 0.85 20.09 -16.73
CA PRO A 449 0.71 21.51 -16.43
C PRO A 449 -0.76 21.98 -16.56
N ALA A 450 -1.21 22.81 -15.63
CA ALA A 450 -2.58 23.32 -15.61
C ALA A 450 -2.81 24.39 -16.70
N THR A 451 -2.91 23.96 -17.95
CA THR A 451 -3.16 24.82 -19.13
C THR A 451 -4.48 24.46 -19.81
N ALA A 452 -5.10 25.42 -20.51
CA ALA A 452 -6.34 25.19 -21.26
C ALA A 452 -6.17 24.07 -22.32
N ALA A 453 -5.01 23.98 -22.95
CA ALA A 453 -4.71 22.92 -23.91
C ALA A 453 -4.71 21.54 -23.28
N ASN A 454 -4.08 21.39 -22.10
CA ASN A 454 -4.04 20.10 -21.38
C ASN A 454 -5.39 19.71 -20.80
N LEU A 455 -6.20 20.68 -20.38
CA LEU A 455 -7.58 20.43 -19.92
C LEU A 455 -8.44 19.83 -21.04
N ALA A 456 -8.30 20.34 -22.26
CA ALA A 456 -9.04 19.83 -23.42
C ALA A 456 -8.64 18.41 -23.85
N LEU A 457 -7.50 17.92 -23.39
CA LEU A 457 -7.02 16.56 -23.70
C LEU A 457 -7.62 15.47 -22.79
N VAL A 458 -8.22 15.85 -21.65
CA VAL A 458 -8.72 14.88 -20.67
C VAL A 458 -10.06 14.31 -21.11
N PRO A 459 -10.18 13.00 -21.39
CA PRO A 459 -11.45 12.40 -21.78
C PRO A 459 -12.48 12.46 -20.64
N ALA A 460 -13.76 12.45 -21.01
CA ALA A 460 -14.84 12.32 -20.04
C ALA A 460 -14.65 11.04 -19.19
N GLY A 461 -14.72 11.17 -17.87
CA GLY A 461 -14.53 10.08 -16.93
C GLY A 461 -13.09 9.86 -16.43
N GLU A 462 -12.07 10.50 -17.03
CA GLU A 462 -10.66 10.32 -16.63
C GLU A 462 -10.15 11.43 -15.68
N ALA A 463 -11.01 12.37 -15.26
CA ALA A 463 -10.65 13.47 -14.38
C ALA A 463 -9.99 13.04 -13.06
N GLY A 464 -10.37 11.87 -12.54
CA GLY A 464 -9.78 11.29 -11.33
C GLY A 464 -8.37 10.69 -11.50
N ARG A 465 -7.85 10.63 -12.74
CA ARG A 465 -6.53 10.06 -13.06
C ARG A 465 -5.51 11.11 -13.49
N VAL A 466 -5.88 12.39 -13.44
CA VAL A 466 -5.04 13.52 -13.81
C VAL A 466 -4.70 14.35 -12.60
N LEU A 467 -3.41 14.63 -12.42
CA LEU A 467 -2.91 15.61 -11.48
C LEU A 467 -2.45 16.84 -12.26
N PHE A 468 -3.11 17.97 -12.02
CA PHE A 468 -2.71 19.25 -12.62
C PHE A 468 -1.66 19.94 -11.74
N GLU A 469 -0.48 20.19 -12.33
CA GLU A 469 0.59 20.95 -11.68
C GLU A 469 0.51 22.44 -12.02
N PHE A 470 0.69 23.26 -10.99
CA PHE A 470 0.85 24.70 -11.06
C PHE A 470 2.29 25.08 -10.72
N ASP A 471 2.81 26.10 -11.38
CA ASP A 471 4.17 26.58 -11.09
C ASP A 471 4.13 27.78 -10.13
N PRO A 472 4.52 27.58 -8.85
CA PRO A 472 4.54 28.64 -7.86
C PRO A 472 5.59 29.73 -8.13
N GLY A 473 6.60 29.44 -8.96
CA GLY A 473 7.64 30.42 -9.36
C GLY A 473 7.17 31.43 -10.40
N THR A 474 6.09 31.10 -11.15
CA THR A 474 5.58 31.95 -12.23
C THR A 474 4.15 32.43 -12.02
N GLN A 475 3.41 31.83 -11.09
CA GLN A 475 2.00 32.11 -10.84
C GLN A 475 1.78 32.59 -9.39
N PRO A 476 1.12 33.75 -9.20
CA PRO A 476 0.78 34.22 -7.86
C PRO A 476 -0.16 33.26 -7.11
N PRO A 477 -0.04 33.11 -5.79
CA PRO A 477 -0.88 32.21 -4.99
C PRO A 477 -2.37 32.36 -5.22
N ALA A 478 -2.86 33.61 -5.30
CA ALA A 478 -4.28 33.90 -5.52
C ALA A 478 -4.79 33.43 -6.89
N GLU A 479 -3.94 33.40 -7.91
CA GLU A 479 -4.29 32.89 -9.24
C GLU A 479 -4.37 31.37 -9.23
N ILE A 480 -3.40 30.71 -8.62
CA ILE A 480 -3.40 29.25 -8.43
C ILE A 480 -4.67 28.82 -7.71
N ALA A 481 -5.02 29.49 -6.60
CA ALA A 481 -6.23 29.16 -5.84
C ALA A 481 -7.51 29.34 -6.66
N ARG A 482 -7.59 30.41 -7.47
CA ARG A 482 -8.75 30.62 -8.34
C ARG A 482 -8.84 29.54 -9.45
N ALA A 483 -7.70 29.17 -10.02
CA ALA A 483 -7.64 28.13 -11.05
C ALA A 483 -8.05 26.77 -10.48
N MET A 484 -7.53 26.38 -9.31
CA MET A 484 -7.90 25.13 -8.63
C MET A 484 -9.41 25.06 -8.37
N ARG A 485 -10.02 26.14 -7.83
CA ARG A 485 -11.49 26.16 -7.59
C ARG A 485 -12.31 26.03 -8.88
N ARG A 486 -11.86 26.59 -9.98
CA ARG A 486 -12.54 26.41 -11.29
C ARG A 486 -12.44 24.95 -11.74
N LEU A 487 -11.26 24.36 -11.64
CA LEU A 487 -11.05 22.97 -12.00
C LEU A 487 -11.84 22.00 -11.12
N GLU A 488 -11.98 22.30 -9.82
CA GLU A 488 -12.84 21.53 -8.91
C GLU A 488 -14.32 21.59 -9.35
N ALA A 489 -14.79 22.73 -9.79
CA ALA A 489 -16.14 22.87 -10.34
C ALA A 489 -16.34 22.07 -11.64
N ASP A 490 -15.28 21.89 -12.42
CA ASP A 490 -15.23 21.06 -13.64
C ASP A 490 -15.00 19.56 -13.34
N GLY A 491 -14.94 19.16 -12.06
CA GLY A 491 -14.81 17.76 -11.62
C GLY A 491 -13.37 17.27 -11.42
N PHE A 492 -12.37 18.12 -11.63
CA PHE A 492 -10.97 17.77 -11.34
C PHE A 492 -10.67 17.96 -9.84
N ARG A 493 -9.99 16.99 -9.25
CA ARG A 493 -9.71 17.02 -7.80
C ARG A 493 -8.25 16.83 -7.42
N GLN A 494 -7.39 16.50 -8.39
CA GLN A 494 -5.99 16.20 -8.11
C GLN A 494 -5.11 17.37 -8.56
N PHE A 495 -4.37 17.98 -7.63
CA PHE A 495 -3.58 19.17 -7.86
C PHE A 495 -2.20 19.06 -7.23
N GLY A 496 -1.22 19.74 -7.80
CA GLY A 496 0.13 19.79 -7.30
C GLY A 496 0.84 21.10 -7.61
N LEU A 497 1.97 21.31 -6.93
CA LEU A 497 2.89 22.39 -7.21
C LEU A 497 4.15 21.85 -7.87
N ALA A 498 4.56 22.43 -8.98
CA ALA A 498 5.74 22.03 -9.76
C ALA A 498 7.09 22.42 -9.10
N GLY A 499 7.05 23.04 -7.94
CA GLY A 499 8.20 23.41 -7.13
C GLY A 499 7.77 23.65 -5.69
N PHE A 500 8.76 23.77 -4.81
CA PHE A 500 8.48 24.15 -3.44
C PHE A 500 8.08 25.64 -3.40
N PRO A 501 6.96 26.00 -2.79
CA PRO A 501 6.51 27.39 -2.77
C PRO A 501 7.37 28.23 -1.82
N ASP A 502 7.65 29.47 -2.24
CA ASP A 502 8.22 30.47 -1.36
C ASP A 502 7.21 30.93 -0.30
N ALA A 503 7.68 31.71 0.68
CA ALA A 503 6.82 32.27 1.72
C ALA A 503 5.60 33.02 1.15
N GLY A 504 4.42 32.76 1.69
CA GLY A 504 3.17 33.41 1.28
C GLY A 504 2.15 32.48 0.58
N PHE A 505 2.49 31.23 0.34
CA PHE A 505 1.56 30.24 -0.21
C PHE A 505 0.67 29.57 0.87
N ASP A 506 1.01 29.71 2.15
CA ASP A 506 0.33 29.05 3.27
C ASP A 506 -1.21 29.20 3.26
N PRO A 507 -1.79 30.42 3.07
CA PRO A 507 -3.23 30.58 3.12
C PRO A 507 -3.97 29.89 1.96
N VAL A 508 -3.28 29.71 0.83
CA VAL A 508 -3.84 29.09 -0.38
C VAL A 508 -3.83 27.58 -0.25
N TRP A 509 -2.69 27.03 0.19
CA TRP A 509 -2.51 25.60 0.33
C TRP A 509 -3.31 25.03 1.49
N SER A 510 -3.33 25.70 2.64
CA SER A 510 -4.11 25.28 3.81
C SER A 510 -5.62 25.18 3.52
N ASN A 511 -6.16 26.07 2.65
CA ASN A 511 -7.54 25.97 2.20
C ASN A 511 -7.82 24.82 1.23
N LEU A 512 -6.77 24.22 0.65
CA LEU A 512 -6.85 23.16 -0.35
C LEU A 512 -6.29 21.82 0.17
N SER A 513 -5.70 21.79 1.37
CA SER A 513 -5.21 20.57 1.98
C SER A 513 -6.40 19.68 2.38
N LEU A 514 -6.23 18.37 2.25
CA LEU A 514 -7.24 17.39 2.67
C LEU A 514 -7.58 17.50 4.16
N ARG A 515 -6.64 17.99 4.99
CA ARG A 515 -6.85 18.23 6.42
C ARG A 515 -7.71 19.45 6.73
N SER A 516 -7.88 20.37 5.78
CA SER A 516 -8.71 21.56 5.94
C SER A 516 -10.16 21.38 5.47
N GLN A 517 -10.50 20.22 4.92
CA GLN A 517 -11.91 19.92 4.72
C GLN A 517 -12.52 19.70 6.11
N PRO A 518 -13.51 20.51 6.52
CA PRO A 518 -14.24 20.22 7.74
C PRO A 518 -14.80 18.81 7.59
N LEU A 519 -14.56 17.97 8.56
CA LEU A 519 -15.38 16.77 8.75
C LEU A 519 -16.81 17.28 8.67
N LEU A 520 -17.52 16.95 7.60
CA LEU A 520 -18.93 17.33 7.46
C LEU A 520 -19.65 16.82 8.70
N PRO A 521 -20.50 17.66 9.31
CA PRO A 521 -21.17 17.35 10.56
C PRO A 521 -21.97 16.05 10.49
#